data_673c1e5f6f84897a3224f03a63a51685
#
_entry.id   673c1e5f6f84897a3224f03a63a51685
#
_cell.length_a   1.000
_cell.length_b   1.000
_cell.length_c   1.000
_cell.angle_alpha   90.00
_cell.angle_beta   90.00
_cell.angle_gamma   90.00
#
_symmetry.space_group_name_H-M   'P 1'
#
loop_
_entity.id
_entity.type
_entity.pdbx_description
1 polymer ?
#
loop_
_entity_poly.entity_id
_entity_poly.type
_entity_poly.pdbx_seq_one_letter_code
_entity_poly.pdbx_strand_id
1 'polypeptide(L)'
;MGLALPSRRSTVAAVASALAAMALAAAVAGRSCRVTQPGPEVAVREMLQAAKTGDRDIVFELLSPQTRERLEREAKRATDLVGAAVRYSAKDLVSIGSSDGVAPPTDITVIEERGERAIVEVVSPAGRSRIELVRIDGRWLIDLPSYGTM
;
A
#
# COMPACT_ATOMS: atom_id res chain seq x y z
N MET A 1 53.61 -42.78 32.33
CA MET A 1 52.95 -41.94 31.32
C MET A 1 51.44 -42.17 31.45
N GLY A 2 50.77 -41.29 32.15
CA GLY A 2 49.32 -41.39 32.38
C GLY A 2 48.59 -40.35 31.52
N LEU A 3 47.80 -40.82 30.54
CA LEU A 3 46.92 -40.00 29.74
C LEU A 3 45.64 -39.74 30.56
N ALA A 4 45.44 -38.47 31.00
CA ALA A 4 44.24 -38.04 31.64
C ALA A 4 43.13 -37.85 30.57
N LEU A 5 42.06 -38.65 30.64
CA LEU A 5 40.85 -38.49 29.86
C LEU A 5 40.10 -37.25 30.30
N PRO A 6 39.66 -36.36 29.41
CA PRO A 6 38.86 -35.20 29.75
C PRO A 6 37.49 -35.66 30.27
N SER A 7 37.06 -35.09 31.40
CA SER A 7 35.81 -35.45 32.06
C SER A 7 34.59 -35.09 31.18
N ARG A 8 33.66 -36.05 30.98
CA ARG A 8 32.39 -35.92 30.23
C ARG A 8 31.51 -34.72 30.65
N ARG A 9 31.78 -34.16 31.83
CA ARG A 9 31.00 -33.01 32.38
C ARG A 9 31.32 -31.68 31.66
N SER A 10 32.56 -31.49 31.17
CA SER A 10 32.98 -30.26 30.51
C SER A 10 32.37 -30.10 29.08
N THR A 11 32.13 -31.19 28.37
CA THR A 11 31.59 -31.15 27.01
C THR A 11 30.12 -30.84 26.99
N VAL A 12 29.36 -31.28 28.00
CA VAL A 12 27.90 -31.00 28.09
C VAL A 12 27.65 -29.52 28.38
N ALA A 13 28.46 -28.89 29.22
CA ALA A 13 28.35 -27.46 29.51
C ALA A 13 28.66 -26.57 28.31
N ALA A 14 29.64 -26.94 27.50
CA ALA A 14 30.01 -26.21 26.28
C ALA A 14 28.92 -26.24 25.19
N VAL A 15 28.25 -27.40 25.01
CA VAL A 15 27.14 -27.55 24.02
C VAL A 15 25.92 -26.78 24.47
N ALA A 16 25.58 -26.79 25.77
CA ALA A 16 24.44 -26.03 26.27
C ALA A 16 24.61 -24.51 26.11
N SER A 17 25.83 -24.01 26.28
CA SER A 17 26.14 -22.58 26.10
C SER A 17 26.05 -22.15 24.63
N ALA A 18 26.46 -23.00 23.68
CA ALA A 18 26.39 -22.72 22.25
C ALA A 18 24.93 -22.67 21.75
N LEU A 19 24.06 -23.55 22.22
CA LEU A 19 22.64 -23.57 21.87
C LEU A 19 21.88 -22.35 22.43
N ALA A 20 22.22 -21.90 23.63
CA ALA A 20 21.64 -20.71 24.23
C ALA A 20 22.03 -19.43 23.46
N ALA A 21 23.27 -19.33 23.00
CA ALA A 21 23.76 -18.21 22.20
C ALA A 21 23.08 -18.15 20.81
N MET A 22 22.85 -19.30 20.14
CA MET A 22 22.13 -19.38 18.89
C MET A 22 20.65 -18.97 19.02
N ALA A 23 19.98 -19.38 20.12
CA ALA A 23 18.60 -19.00 20.37
C ALA A 23 18.44 -17.49 20.61
N LEU A 24 19.39 -16.85 21.29
CA LEU A 24 19.38 -15.39 21.47
C LEU A 24 19.62 -14.64 20.15
N ALA A 25 20.55 -15.12 19.31
CA ALA A 25 20.82 -14.50 18.01
C ALA A 25 19.61 -14.56 17.07
N ALA A 26 18.88 -15.67 17.04
CA ALA A 26 17.64 -15.81 16.27
C ALA A 26 16.52 -14.88 16.76
N ALA A 27 16.41 -14.65 18.06
CA ALA A 27 15.41 -13.76 18.66
C ALA A 27 15.69 -12.26 18.34
N VAL A 28 16.95 -11.87 18.19
CA VAL A 28 17.34 -10.52 17.82
C VAL A 28 17.19 -10.28 16.32
N ALA A 29 17.54 -11.26 15.47
CA ALA A 29 17.37 -11.16 14.03
C ALA A 29 15.89 -11.09 13.62
N GLY A 30 14.99 -11.81 14.31
CA GLY A 30 13.55 -11.74 14.08
C GLY A 30 12.88 -10.41 14.45
N ARG A 31 13.54 -9.54 15.21
CA ARG A 31 13.03 -8.21 15.58
C ARG A 31 13.44 -7.09 14.63
N SER A 32 14.40 -7.31 13.75
CA SER A 32 14.99 -6.27 12.90
C SER A 32 14.30 -6.08 11.54
N CYS A 33 13.34 -6.92 11.17
CA CYS A 33 12.65 -6.82 9.89
C CYS A 33 11.14 -6.59 10.05
N ARG A 34 10.74 -5.69 10.95
CA ARG A 34 9.48 -4.98 10.71
C ARG A 34 9.79 -3.88 9.69
N VAL A 35 9.76 -4.25 8.42
CA VAL A 35 9.56 -3.27 7.36
C VAL A 35 8.28 -2.55 7.77
N THR A 36 8.40 -1.32 8.25
CA THR A 36 7.24 -0.47 8.54
C THR A 36 6.54 -0.30 7.21
N GLN A 37 5.43 -1.00 7.03
CA GLN A 37 4.64 -0.86 5.79
C GLN A 37 4.24 0.61 5.66
N PRO A 38 4.31 1.18 4.45
CA PRO A 38 3.88 2.55 4.22
C PRO A 38 2.45 2.75 4.72
N GLY A 39 2.20 3.83 5.44
CA GLY A 39 0.87 4.19 5.92
C GLY A 39 -0.08 4.61 4.80
N PRO A 40 -1.39 4.76 5.09
CA PRO A 40 -2.38 5.13 4.08
C PRO A 40 -2.11 6.51 3.47
N GLU A 41 -1.51 7.44 4.21
CA GLU A 41 -1.12 8.76 3.70
C GLU A 41 -0.04 8.68 2.61
N VAL A 42 0.81 7.65 2.64
CA VAL A 42 1.84 7.43 1.62
C VAL A 42 1.19 7.02 0.31
N ALA A 43 0.21 6.11 0.34
CA ALA A 43 -0.55 5.70 -0.85
C ALA A 43 -1.27 6.90 -1.51
N VAL A 44 -1.83 7.80 -0.70
CA VAL A 44 -2.47 9.04 -1.21
C VAL A 44 -1.44 9.96 -1.86
N ARG A 45 -0.27 10.17 -1.25
CA ARG A 45 0.81 10.98 -1.87
C ARG A 45 1.29 10.39 -3.18
N GLU A 46 1.46 9.08 -3.23
CA GLU A 46 1.88 8.35 -4.42
C GLU A 46 0.86 8.52 -5.55
N MET A 47 -0.44 8.37 -5.25
CA MET A 47 -1.52 8.62 -6.21
C MET A 47 -1.52 10.06 -6.72
N LEU A 48 -1.39 11.05 -5.84
CA LEU A 48 -1.36 12.46 -6.23
C LEU A 48 -0.14 12.78 -7.10
N GLN A 49 1.01 12.19 -6.79
CA GLN A 49 2.22 12.33 -7.61
C GLN A 49 2.05 11.69 -8.98
N ALA A 50 1.52 10.47 -9.06
CA ALA A 50 1.24 9.79 -10.31
C ALA A 50 0.22 10.57 -11.17
N ALA A 51 -0.84 11.10 -10.55
CA ALA A 51 -1.81 11.95 -11.21
C ALA A 51 -1.16 13.23 -11.77
N LYS A 52 -0.25 13.86 -11.01
CA LYS A 52 0.49 15.06 -11.45
C LYS A 52 1.41 14.79 -12.63
N THR A 53 2.03 13.61 -12.69
CA THR A 53 2.90 13.22 -13.81
C THR A 53 2.15 12.63 -15.00
N GLY A 54 0.84 12.45 -14.88
CA GLY A 54 0.01 11.85 -15.93
C GLY A 54 0.15 10.33 -16.05
N ASP A 55 0.72 9.67 -15.01
CA ASP A 55 0.93 8.22 -15.01
C ASP A 55 -0.35 7.49 -14.62
N ARG A 56 -1.17 7.19 -15.62
CA ARG A 56 -2.44 6.49 -15.45
C ARG A 56 -2.27 5.05 -14.98
N ASP A 57 -1.17 4.42 -15.32
CA ASP A 57 -0.91 3.03 -14.94
C ASP A 57 -0.69 2.94 -13.44
N ILE A 58 0.16 3.78 -12.88
CA ILE A 58 0.38 3.86 -11.43
C ILE A 58 -0.90 4.26 -10.70
N VAL A 59 -1.63 5.28 -11.18
CA VAL A 59 -2.91 5.66 -10.57
C VAL A 59 -3.87 4.47 -10.55
N PHE A 60 -4.00 3.73 -11.64
CA PHE A 60 -4.88 2.56 -11.71
C PHE A 60 -4.45 1.44 -10.78
N GLU A 61 -3.14 1.20 -10.63
CA GLU A 61 -2.59 0.20 -9.71
C GLU A 61 -2.80 0.54 -8.22
N LEU A 62 -2.91 1.81 -7.89
CA LEU A 62 -3.20 2.28 -6.54
C LEU A 62 -4.69 2.21 -6.17
N LEU A 63 -5.57 1.94 -7.12
CA LEU A 63 -7.00 1.75 -6.86
C LEU A 63 -7.31 0.37 -6.29
N SER A 64 -8.31 0.29 -5.44
CA SER A 64 -8.83 -0.99 -4.93
C SER A 64 -9.37 -1.86 -6.08
N PRO A 65 -9.33 -3.21 -5.96
CA PRO A 65 -9.95 -4.09 -6.96
C PRO A 65 -11.40 -3.73 -7.23
N GLN A 66 -12.15 -3.38 -6.20
CA GLN A 66 -13.56 -3.00 -6.32
C GLN A 66 -13.76 -1.70 -7.12
N THR A 67 -12.88 -0.72 -6.93
CA THR A 67 -12.90 0.51 -7.74
C THR A 67 -12.51 0.22 -9.19
N ARG A 68 -11.48 -0.62 -9.42
CA ARG A 68 -11.07 -1.02 -10.78
C ARG A 68 -12.21 -1.74 -11.53
N GLU A 69 -12.89 -2.69 -10.90
CA GLU A 69 -14.04 -3.38 -11.50
C GLU A 69 -15.19 -2.42 -11.84
N ARG A 70 -15.43 -1.39 -11.04
CA ARG A 70 -16.41 -0.34 -11.39
C ARG A 70 -15.99 0.42 -12.62
N LEU A 71 -14.74 0.86 -12.68
CA LEU A 71 -14.19 1.55 -13.86
C LEU A 71 -14.31 0.69 -15.12
N GLU A 72 -14.03 -0.61 -15.04
CA GLU A 72 -14.19 -1.54 -16.18
C GLU A 72 -15.64 -1.64 -16.65
N ARG A 73 -16.59 -1.73 -15.71
CA ARG A 73 -18.02 -1.73 -16.06
C ARG A 73 -18.45 -0.42 -16.74
N GLU A 74 -18.01 0.72 -16.23
CA GLU A 74 -18.33 2.03 -16.81
C GLU A 74 -17.66 2.23 -18.18
N ALA A 75 -16.42 1.77 -18.35
CA ALA A 75 -15.74 1.79 -19.65
C ALA A 75 -16.50 0.96 -20.70
N LYS A 76 -16.99 -0.22 -20.30
CA LYS A 76 -17.82 -1.05 -21.16
C LYS A 76 -19.12 -0.35 -21.54
N ARG A 77 -19.82 0.25 -20.57
CA ARG A 77 -21.06 1.03 -20.85
C ARG A 77 -20.78 2.20 -21.78
N ALA A 78 -19.71 2.97 -21.56
CA ALA A 78 -19.33 4.06 -22.43
C ALA A 78 -19.06 3.58 -23.87
N THR A 79 -18.36 2.46 -24.02
CA THR A 79 -18.11 1.83 -25.33
C THR A 79 -19.41 1.41 -26.01
N ASP A 80 -20.33 0.79 -25.26
CA ASP A 80 -21.61 0.33 -25.82
C ASP A 80 -22.49 1.51 -26.27
N LEU A 81 -22.39 2.67 -25.59
CA LEU A 81 -23.15 3.88 -25.95
C LEU A 81 -22.64 4.60 -27.20
N VAL A 82 -21.32 4.63 -27.41
CA VAL A 82 -20.74 5.35 -28.58
C VAL A 82 -20.57 4.48 -29.79
N GLY A 83 -20.86 3.17 -29.70
CA GLY A 83 -20.73 2.21 -30.77
C GLY A 83 -19.31 1.66 -30.95
N ALA A 84 -19.17 0.61 -31.77
CA ALA A 84 -17.96 -0.21 -31.87
C ALA A 84 -16.72 0.50 -32.46
N ALA A 85 -16.86 1.74 -32.91
CA ALA A 85 -15.74 2.51 -33.46
C ALA A 85 -14.75 3.02 -32.42
N VAL A 86 -15.18 3.19 -31.16
CA VAL A 86 -14.35 3.68 -30.06
C VAL A 86 -14.47 2.72 -28.89
N ARG A 87 -13.33 2.22 -28.41
CA ARG A 87 -13.27 1.35 -27.23
C ARG A 87 -12.62 2.12 -26.09
N TYR A 88 -13.38 2.30 -25.02
CA TYR A 88 -12.85 2.85 -23.77
C TYR A 88 -12.31 1.72 -22.89
N SER A 89 -11.15 1.94 -22.29
CA SER A 89 -10.61 1.10 -21.22
C SER A 89 -10.90 1.74 -19.86
N ALA A 90 -10.81 0.97 -18.79
CA ALA A 90 -10.93 1.49 -17.44
C ALA A 90 -9.90 2.61 -17.15
N LYS A 91 -8.70 2.50 -17.70
CA LYS A 91 -7.65 3.51 -17.57
C LYS A 91 -7.97 4.82 -18.27
N ASP A 92 -8.74 4.78 -19.37
CA ASP A 92 -9.18 5.99 -20.07
C ASP A 92 -10.19 6.79 -19.23
N LEU A 93 -10.94 6.11 -18.37
CA LEU A 93 -11.88 6.74 -17.44
C LEU A 93 -11.19 7.33 -16.21
N VAL A 94 -9.96 6.94 -15.92
CA VAL A 94 -9.14 7.62 -14.93
C VAL A 94 -8.80 9.00 -15.50
N SER A 95 -9.73 9.95 -15.29
CA SER A 95 -9.52 11.33 -15.64
C SER A 95 -8.44 11.89 -14.71
N ILE A 96 -7.22 11.85 -15.21
CA ILE A 96 -6.14 12.62 -14.62
C ILE A 96 -6.46 14.05 -15.02
N GLY A 97 -7.09 14.77 -14.12
CA GLY A 97 -7.26 16.20 -14.30
C GLY A 97 -5.90 16.78 -14.64
N SER A 98 -5.79 17.47 -15.78
CA SER A 98 -4.61 18.27 -16.07
C SER A 98 -4.38 19.14 -14.84
N SER A 99 -3.30 18.86 -14.12
CA SER A 99 -2.94 19.57 -12.89
C SER A 99 -2.44 21.00 -13.18
N ASP A 100 -2.60 21.44 -14.43
CA ASP A 100 -2.32 22.79 -14.85
C ASP A 100 -3.29 23.73 -14.13
N GLY A 101 -2.83 24.28 -13.00
CA GLY A 101 -3.60 25.20 -12.16
C GLY A 101 -4.16 24.60 -10.87
N VAL A 102 -4.07 23.32 -10.62
CA VAL A 102 -4.44 22.76 -9.31
C VAL A 102 -3.28 22.93 -8.34
N ALA A 103 -3.49 23.76 -7.33
CA ALA A 103 -2.50 23.97 -6.29
C ALA A 103 -2.24 22.64 -5.54
N PRO A 104 -0.97 22.33 -5.22
CA PRO A 104 -0.64 21.12 -4.49
C PRO A 104 -1.34 21.09 -3.12
N PRO A 105 -1.63 19.91 -2.56
CA PRO A 105 -2.16 19.81 -1.22
C PRO A 105 -1.20 20.40 -0.20
N THR A 106 -1.76 21.09 0.77
CA THR A 106 -0.99 21.70 1.87
C THR A 106 -0.85 20.76 3.05
N ASP A 107 -1.76 19.78 3.18
CA ASP A 107 -1.73 18.77 4.22
C ASP A 107 -2.39 17.47 3.78
N ILE A 108 -1.86 16.34 4.28
CA ILE A 108 -2.38 14.98 4.05
C ILE A 108 -2.29 14.24 5.38
N THR A 109 -3.43 14.01 6.01
CA THR A 109 -3.50 13.47 7.37
C THR A 109 -4.46 12.29 7.46
N VAL A 110 -4.06 11.22 8.14
CA VAL A 110 -4.96 10.11 8.48
C VAL A 110 -5.89 10.57 9.59
N ILE A 111 -7.19 10.65 9.28
CA ILE A 111 -8.21 11.04 10.26
C ILE A 111 -8.90 9.85 10.92
N GLU A 112 -8.85 8.69 10.28
CA GLU A 112 -9.37 7.44 10.82
C GLU A 112 -8.59 6.25 10.26
N GLU A 113 -8.25 5.29 11.12
CA GLU A 113 -7.70 3.98 10.71
C GLU A 113 -8.30 2.90 11.61
N ARG A 114 -9.02 1.95 11.01
CA ARG A 114 -9.66 0.82 11.69
C ARG A 114 -9.41 -0.47 10.91
N GLY A 115 -8.51 -1.29 11.42
CA GLY A 115 -8.17 -2.56 10.81
C GLY A 115 -7.62 -2.39 9.39
N GLU A 116 -8.39 -2.81 8.40
CA GLU A 116 -8.01 -2.73 6.99
C GLU A 116 -8.64 -1.57 6.23
N ARG A 117 -9.22 -0.61 6.93
CA ARG A 117 -9.80 0.61 6.34
C ARG A 117 -9.18 1.84 6.96
N ALA A 118 -8.98 2.86 6.14
CA ALA A 118 -8.53 4.17 6.59
C ALA A 118 -9.25 5.28 5.82
N ILE A 119 -9.33 6.46 6.46
CA ILE A 119 -9.77 7.70 5.83
C ILE A 119 -8.63 8.70 5.96
N VAL A 120 -8.21 9.25 4.84
CA VAL A 120 -7.19 10.27 4.75
C VAL A 120 -7.85 11.58 4.31
N GLU A 121 -7.64 12.64 5.07
CA GLU A 121 -8.03 13.99 4.70
C GLU A 121 -6.90 14.65 3.91
N VAL A 122 -7.26 15.22 2.77
CA VAL A 122 -6.38 16.02 1.91
C VAL A 122 -6.88 17.44 1.95
N VAL A 123 -6.04 18.36 2.39
CA VAL A 123 -6.32 19.80 2.44
C VAL A 123 -5.58 20.48 1.28
N SER A 124 -6.30 21.28 0.52
CA SER A 124 -5.75 22.08 -0.57
C SER A 124 -6.38 23.48 -0.56
N PRO A 125 -5.86 24.45 -1.29
CA PRO A 125 -6.47 25.76 -1.44
C PRO A 125 -7.90 25.69 -2.01
N ALA A 126 -8.24 24.62 -2.75
CA ALA A 126 -9.57 24.40 -3.29
C ALA A 126 -10.56 23.84 -2.25
N GLY A 127 -10.09 23.39 -1.08
CA GLY A 127 -10.91 22.83 -0.01
C GLY A 127 -10.33 21.56 0.61
N ARG A 128 -11.21 20.82 1.28
CA ARG A 128 -10.89 19.55 1.94
C ARG A 128 -11.58 18.40 1.23
N SER A 129 -10.87 17.32 1.05
CA SER A 129 -11.39 16.07 0.50
C SER A 129 -11.04 14.89 1.40
N ARG A 130 -11.92 13.91 1.49
CA ARG A 130 -11.68 12.67 2.22
C ARG A 130 -11.54 11.55 1.23
N ILE A 131 -10.50 10.76 1.39
CA ILE A 131 -10.17 9.62 0.56
C ILE A 131 -10.26 8.39 1.43
N GLU A 132 -11.08 7.44 1.02
CA GLU A 132 -11.19 6.14 1.66
C GLU A 132 -10.13 5.19 1.09
N LEU A 133 -9.53 4.39 1.97
CA LEU A 133 -8.54 3.38 1.60
C LEU A 133 -8.88 2.04 2.24
N VAL A 134 -8.47 1.00 1.55
CA VAL A 134 -8.54 -0.38 2.04
C VAL A 134 -7.16 -1.01 1.98
N ARG A 135 -6.81 -1.79 2.99
CA ARG A 135 -5.56 -2.53 3.03
C ARG A 135 -5.79 -3.96 2.53
N ILE A 136 -5.10 -4.34 1.46
CA ILE A 136 -5.15 -5.66 0.85
C ILE A 136 -3.71 -6.17 0.72
N ASP A 137 -3.44 -7.37 1.21
CA ASP A 137 -2.10 -7.98 1.22
C ASP A 137 -1.01 -7.06 1.77
N GLY A 138 -1.37 -6.28 2.81
CA GLY A 138 -0.47 -5.34 3.46
C GLY A 138 -0.27 -4.01 2.74
N ARG A 139 -0.86 -3.79 1.57
CA ARG A 139 -0.78 -2.52 0.81
C ARG A 139 -2.06 -1.72 0.98
N TRP A 140 -1.92 -0.42 1.17
CA TRP A 140 -3.03 0.51 1.15
C TRP A 140 -3.38 0.87 -0.29
N LEU A 141 -4.67 0.70 -0.63
CA LEU A 141 -5.23 1.00 -1.95
C LEU A 141 -6.40 1.98 -1.78
N ILE A 142 -6.55 2.87 -2.75
CA ILE A 142 -7.60 3.88 -2.76
C ILE A 142 -8.94 3.24 -3.12
N ASP A 143 -9.94 3.42 -2.29
CA ASP A 143 -11.30 2.96 -2.52
C ASP A 143 -12.21 4.16 -2.80
N LEU A 144 -12.87 4.16 -3.95
CA LEU A 144 -13.77 5.22 -4.40
C LEU A 144 -15.20 4.67 -4.48
N PRO A 145 -15.92 4.55 -3.35
CA PRO A 145 -17.23 3.91 -3.32
C PRO A 145 -18.27 4.62 -4.19
N SER A 146 -18.16 5.93 -4.35
CA SER A 146 -19.11 6.76 -5.09
C SER A 146 -18.75 6.99 -6.56
N TYR A 147 -17.65 6.40 -7.06
CA TYR A 147 -17.26 6.58 -8.45
C TYR A 147 -18.21 5.82 -9.40
N GLY A 148 -18.83 6.56 -10.33
CA GLY A 148 -19.76 5.98 -11.31
C GLY A 148 -21.19 5.77 -10.79
N THR A 149 -21.55 6.24 -9.62
CA THR A 149 -22.92 6.30 -9.12
C THR A 149 -23.48 7.69 -9.40
N MET A 150 -23.95 7.94 -10.60
CA MET A 150 -24.88 9.04 -10.95
C MET A 150 -26.23 8.47 -11.23
#